data_f7cc35d64c7ef3f10596ca64bc12d66f
#
_entry.id   f7cc35d64c7ef3f10596ca64bc12d66f
#
_cell.length_a   1.000
_cell.length_b   1.000
_cell.length_c   1.000
_cell.angle_alpha   90.00
_cell.angle_beta   90.00
_cell.angle_gamma   90.00
#
_symmetry.space_group_name_H-M   'P 1'
#
loop_
_entity.id
_entity.type
_entity.pdbx_description
1 polymer ?
#
loop_
_entity_poly.entity_id
_entity_poly.type
_entity_poly.pdbx_seq_one_letter_code
_entity_poly.pdbx_strand_id
1 'polypeptide(L)'
;MAEKQHYNFGFVKMPEYRWGIFVAPPVEGRTIPFGEHKGQPVWNEVPGEYRSALRRLIVTQGDTEPASVEQQRLLGRTAPSMYDLRNLFQVNCEEGRHLWAMVYLLHAYFGRDGREEAEMMLQRHSGDVDKPRILGAFNEETPDWLSYFMFTFFTDRDGKYQLSSLAESGFDPLARTCQFMLTEEAHHMFIGTTGVMRV
;
A
#
# COMPACT_ATOMS: atom_id res chain seq x y z
N MET A 1 -9.68 14.39 -27.52
CA MET A 1 -8.65 14.28 -26.46
C MET A 1 -8.65 15.60 -25.72
N ALA A 2 -9.13 15.65 -24.47
CA ALA A 2 -9.06 16.88 -23.69
C ALA A 2 -7.59 17.12 -23.33
N GLU A 3 -7.05 18.26 -23.76
CA GLU A 3 -5.73 18.70 -23.32
C GLU A 3 -5.75 18.79 -21.78
N LYS A 4 -4.85 18.05 -21.15
CA LYS A 4 -4.61 18.17 -19.70
C LYS A 4 -4.04 19.59 -19.49
N GLN A 5 -4.88 20.52 -19.06
CA GLN A 5 -4.40 21.81 -18.61
C GLN A 5 -3.62 21.59 -17.30
N HIS A 6 -2.32 21.56 -17.38
CA HIS A 6 -1.46 21.60 -16.21
C HIS A 6 -1.48 23.03 -15.66
N TYR A 7 -2.27 23.25 -14.62
CA TYR A 7 -2.22 24.50 -13.87
C TYR A 7 -0.90 24.54 -13.09
N ASN A 8 0.09 25.19 -13.64
CA ASN A 8 1.35 25.45 -12.95
C ASN A 8 1.31 26.84 -12.32
N PHE A 9 1.01 26.90 -11.04
CA PHE A 9 1.06 28.15 -10.27
C PHE A 9 2.49 28.50 -9.79
N GLY A 10 3.51 28.01 -10.47
CA GLY A 10 4.91 28.28 -10.20
C GLY A 10 5.49 27.50 -9.00
N PHE A 11 4.82 27.51 -7.88
CA PHE A 11 5.25 26.83 -6.63
C PHE A 11 4.29 25.74 -6.14
N VAL A 12 3.11 25.62 -6.76
CA VAL A 12 2.16 24.55 -6.42
C VAL A 12 2.15 23.52 -7.55
N LYS A 13 2.74 22.36 -7.28
CA LYS A 13 2.66 21.22 -8.18
C LYS A 13 1.34 20.49 -7.91
N MET A 14 0.43 20.49 -8.88
CA MET A 14 -0.82 19.75 -8.77
C MET A 14 -0.53 18.25 -8.83
N PRO A 15 -1.06 17.46 -7.88
CA PRO A 15 -0.88 16.03 -7.90
C PRO A 15 -1.59 15.41 -9.10
N GLU A 16 -0.99 14.38 -9.66
CA GLU A 16 -1.65 13.54 -10.65
C GLU A 16 -2.45 12.45 -9.92
N TYR A 17 -3.77 12.59 -9.89
CA TYR A 17 -4.64 11.56 -9.32
C TYR A 17 -4.76 10.40 -10.29
N ARG A 18 -4.39 9.20 -9.82
CA ARG A 18 -4.53 7.97 -10.57
C ARG A 18 -5.65 7.13 -9.97
N TRP A 19 -6.50 6.58 -10.83
CA TRP A 19 -7.58 5.70 -10.43
C TRP A 19 -7.36 4.31 -11.02
N GLY A 20 -7.60 3.28 -10.21
CA GLY A 20 -7.48 1.88 -10.62
C GLY A 20 -6.27 1.17 -10.01
N ILE A 21 -6.12 -0.09 -10.38
CA ILE A 21 -5.01 -0.94 -9.97
C ILE A 21 -3.87 -0.76 -10.98
N PHE A 22 -2.67 -0.51 -10.48
CA PHE A 22 -1.47 -0.36 -11.29
C PHE A 22 -0.42 -1.37 -10.87
N VAL A 23 0.33 -1.86 -11.84
CA VAL A 23 1.49 -2.71 -11.62
C VAL A 23 2.65 -2.19 -12.44
N ALA A 24 3.87 -2.36 -11.97
CA ALA A 24 5.07 -2.02 -12.74
C ALA A 24 5.12 -2.86 -14.04
N PRO A 25 5.70 -2.34 -15.12
CA PRO A 25 5.86 -3.10 -16.36
C PRO A 25 6.72 -4.35 -16.11
N PRO A 26 6.49 -5.45 -16.87
CA PRO A 26 7.32 -6.64 -16.77
C PRO A 26 8.75 -6.31 -17.21
N VAL A 27 9.72 -6.95 -16.54
CA VAL A 27 11.14 -6.88 -16.90
C VAL A 27 11.51 -8.16 -17.63
N GLU A 28 11.90 -8.04 -18.91
CA GLU A 28 12.30 -9.19 -19.72
C GLU A 28 13.53 -9.86 -19.10
N GLY A 29 13.50 -11.19 -19.04
CA GLY A 29 14.60 -11.98 -18.50
C GLY A 29 14.78 -11.87 -16.97
N ARG A 30 13.83 -11.30 -16.23
CA ARG A 30 13.88 -11.25 -14.78
C ARG A 30 14.00 -12.65 -14.19
N THR A 31 14.92 -12.83 -13.26
CA THR A 31 15.15 -14.08 -12.52
C THR A 31 14.92 -13.89 -11.03
N ILE A 32 14.70 -15.00 -10.34
CA ILE A 32 14.55 -15.03 -8.88
C ILE A 32 15.92 -14.71 -8.25
N PRO A 33 16.00 -13.68 -7.37
CA PRO A 33 17.30 -13.18 -6.90
C PRO A 33 17.91 -13.97 -5.74
N PHE A 34 17.14 -14.81 -5.04
CA PHE A 34 17.60 -15.51 -3.83
C PHE A 34 16.91 -16.86 -3.62
N GLY A 35 17.33 -17.58 -2.57
CA GLY A 35 16.79 -18.89 -2.18
C GLY A 35 17.22 -20.02 -3.10
N GLU A 36 16.55 -21.16 -2.98
CA GLU A 36 16.85 -22.38 -3.72
C GLU A 36 16.56 -22.27 -5.23
N HIS A 37 15.68 -21.36 -5.61
CA HIS A 37 15.33 -21.08 -7.00
C HIS A 37 16.12 -19.93 -7.63
N LYS A 38 17.17 -19.45 -6.95
CA LYS A 38 17.99 -18.34 -7.44
C LYS A 38 18.47 -18.58 -8.88
N GLY A 39 18.28 -17.58 -9.74
CA GLY A 39 18.67 -17.60 -11.15
C GLY A 39 17.64 -18.27 -12.07
N GLN A 40 16.61 -18.91 -11.55
CA GLN A 40 15.50 -19.42 -12.35
C GLN A 40 14.57 -18.29 -12.82
N PRO A 41 13.84 -18.46 -13.92
CA PRO A 41 12.82 -17.50 -14.33
C PRO A 41 11.78 -17.26 -13.24
N VAL A 42 11.28 -16.03 -13.13
CA VAL A 42 10.19 -15.68 -12.21
C VAL A 42 8.89 -16.42 -12.57
N TRP A 43 8.03 -16.61 -11.58
CA TRP A 43 6.75 -17.30 -11.74
C TRP A 43 5.63 -16.30 -12.07
N ASN A 44 4.88 -16.59 -13.13
CA ASN A 44 3.66 -15.85 -13.48
C ASN A 44 2.41 -16.42 -12.80
N GLU A 45 2.51 -17.68 -12.31
CA GLU A 45 1.48 -18.38 -11.56
C GLU A 45 2.01 -18.71 -10.15
N VAL A 46 1.09 -18.93 -9.20
CA VAL A 46 1.45 -19.28 -7.82
C VAL A 46 2.01 -20.69 -7.75
N PRO A 47 3.29 -20.87 -7.36
CA PRO A 47 3.83 -22.21 -7.15
C PRO A 47 3.12 -22.92 -6.00
N GLY A 48 2.76 -24.20 -6.18
CA GLY A 48 1.98 -24.94 -5.19
C GLY A 48 2.62 -24.98 -3.80
N GLU A 49 3.92 -25.19 -3.75
CA GLU A 49 4.71 -25.25 -2.51
C GLU A 49 4.75 -23.93 -1.73
N TYR A 50 4.70 -22.77 -2.41
CA TYR A 50 4.70 -21.44 -1.79
C TYR A 50 3.29 -20.84 -1.65
N ARG A 51 2.25 -21.53 -2.11
CA ARG A 51 0.88 -20.99 -2.16
C ARG A 51 0.40 -20.42 -0.80
N SER A 52 0.57 -21.17 0.25
CA SER A 52 0.11 -20.75 1.58
C SER A 52 0.93 -19.59 2.14
N ALA A 53 2.24 -19.58 1.91
CA ALA A 53 3.12 -18.50 2.34
C ALA A 53 2.82 -17.20 1.58
N LEU A 54 2.73 -17.25 0.26
CA LEU A 54 2.41 -16.09 -0.58
C LEU A 54 1.02 -15.51 -0.25
N ARG A 55 0.00 -16.38 -0.08
CA ARG A 55 -1.34 -15.94 0.31
C ARG A 55 -1.30 -15.17 1.63
N ARG A 56 -0.63 -15.72 2.66
CA ARG A 56 -0.53 -15.06 3.96
C ARG A 56 0.21 -13.72 3.88
N LEU A 57 1.30 -13.64 3.10
CA LEU A 57 2.03 -12.39 2.91
C LEU A 57 1.15 -11.33 2.23
N ILE A 58 0.41 -11.69 1.18
CA ILE A 58 -0.50 -10.79 0.47
C ILE A 58 -1.64 -10.33 1.38
N VAL A 59 -2.22 -11.23 2.17
CA VAL A 59 -3.28 -10.89 3.14
C VAL A 59 -2.75 -9.95 4.22
N THR A 60 -1.58 -10.23 4.79
CA THR A 60 -1.00 -9.38 5.84
C THR A 60 -0.68 -7.99 5.31
N GLN A 61 -0.09 -7.88 4.12
CA GLN A 61 0.17 -6.60 3.48
C GLN A 61 -1.14 -5.88 3.15
N GLY A 62 -2.09 -6.56 2.51
CA GLY A 62 -3.36 -5.95 2.13
C GLY A 62 -4.23 -5.50 3.31
N ASP A 63 -4.05 -6.08 4.50
CA ASP A 63 -4.80 -5.70 5.70
C ASP A 63 -4.30 -4.39 6.33
N THR A 64 -3.09 -3.94 6.02
CA THR A 64 -2.53 -2.67 6.50
C THR A 64 -3.12 -1.46 5.78
N GLU A 65 -3.41 -1.58 4.51
CA GLU A 65 -3.82 -0.49 3.63
C GLU A 65 -5.14 0.20 4.05
N PRO A 66 -6.26 -0.55 4.25
CA PRO A 66 -7.51 0.07 4.68
C PRO A 66 -7.44 0.55 6.13
N ALA A 67 -6.55 -0.01 6.94
CA ALA A 67 -6.35 0.40 8.32
C ALA A 67 -5.85 1.85 8.40
N SER A 68 -4.86 2.22 7.59
CA SER A 68 -4.36 3.59 7.49
C SER A 68 -5.49 4.57 7.18
N VAL A 69 -6.35 4.24 6.20
CA VAL A 69 -7.51 5.07 5.84
C VAL A 69 -8.50 5.20 7.01
N GLU A 70 -8.80 4.10 7.69
CA GLU A 70 -9.72 4.09 8.84
C GLU A 70 -9.21 4.96 9.99
N GLN A 71 -7.94 4.88 10.31
CA GLN A 71 -7.31 5.63 11.40
C GLN A 71 -7.22 7.14 11.09
N GLN A 72 -7.03 7.52 9.84
CA GLN A 72 -6.61 8.86 9.44
C GLN A 72 -7.72 9.73 8.82
N ARG A 73 -8.76 9.13 8.22
CA ARG A 73 -9.77 9.85 7.42
C ARG A 73 -10.45 11.01 8.12
N LEU A 74 -10.62 10.95 9.43
CA LEU A 74 -11.30 11.99 10.20
C LEU A 74 -10.42 13.21 10.48
N LEU A 75 -9.10 13.09 10.36
CA LEU A 75 -8.15 14.19 10.57
C LEU A 75 -8.33 15.34 9.58
N GLY A 76 -8.98 15.08 8.44
CA GLY A 76 -9.32 16.13 7.49
C GLY A 76 -10.16 17.26 8.07
N ARG A 77 -10.89 17.03 9.18
CA ARG A 77 -11.70 18.05 9.88
C ARG A 77 -10.86 19.08 10.64
N THR A 78 -9.65 18.71 11.01
CA THR A 78 -8.72 19.51 11.83
C THR A 78 -7.42 19.80 11.10
N ALA A 79 -7.42 19.74 9.76
CA ALA A 79 -6.23 19.92 8.97
C ALA A 79 -5.55 21.26 9.25
N PRO A 80 -4.25 21.27 9.58
CA PRO A 80 -3.50 22.51 9.88
C PRO A 80 -3.46 23.47 8.69
N SER A 81 -3.52 22.92 7.47
CA SER A 81 -3.55 23.71 6.25
C SER A 81 -4.27 22.95 5.12
N MET A 82 -4.62 23.65 4.04
CA MET A 82 -5.18 23.03 2.84
C MET A 82 -4.17 22.12 2.12
N TYR A 83 -2.87 22.33 2.33
CA TYR A 83 -1.84 21.43 1.82
C TYR A 83 -1.85 20.09 2.57
N ASP A 84 -1.98 20.13 3.88
CA ASP A 84 -2.09 18.93 4.71
C ASP A 84 -3.36 18.14 4.38
N LEU A 85 -4.49 18.83 4.24
CA LEU A 85 -5.75 18.21 3.83
C LEU A 85 -5.65 17.51 2.48
N ARG A 86 -5.03 18.17 1.49
CA ARG A 86 -4.80 17.59 0.17
C ARG A 86 -3.90 16.35 0.24
N ASN A 87 -2.82 16.43 1.01
CA ASN A 87 -1.89 15.32 1.20
C ASN A 87 -2.57 14.13 1.87
N LEU A 88 -3.39 14.35 2.89
CA LEU A 88 -4.17 13.30 3.53
C LEU A 88 -5.11 12.60 2.54
N PHE A 89 -5.83 13.34 1.70
CA PHE A 89 -6.69 12.76 0.69
C PHE A 89 -5.90 11.96 -0.36
N GLN A 90 -4.74 12.44 -0.75
CA GLN A 90 -3.88 11.73 -1.69
C GLN A 90 -3.40 10.41 -1.10
N VAL A 91 -2.88 10.41 0.12
CA VAL A 91 -2.47 9.19 0.84
C VAL A 91 -3.64 8.21 0.93
N ASN A 92 -4.81 8.64 1.38
CA ASN A 92 -5.98 7.77 1.49
C ASN A 92 -6.41 7.15 0.14
N CYS A 93 -6.23 7.87 -0.98
CA CYS A 93 -6.48 7.32 -2.31
C CYS A 93 -5.41 6.30 -2.72
N GLU A 94 -4.16 6.53 -2.38
CA GLU A 94 -3.03 5.64 -2.67
C GLU A 94 -3.18 4.34 -1.88
N GLU A 95 -3.44 4.40 -0.58
CA GLU A 95 -3.73 3.26 0.29
C GLU A 95 -4.94 2.44 -0.18
N GLY A 96 -6.00 3.11 -0.63
CA GLY A 96 -7.16 2.44 -1.22
C GLY A 96 -6.82 1.66 -2.50
N ARG A 97 -5.90 2.18 -3.34
CA ARG A 97 -5.40 1.45 -4.51
C ARG A 97 -4.56 0.24 -4.13
N HIS A 98 -3.68 0.40 -3.13
CA HIS A 98 -2.85 -0.68 -2.61
C HIS A 98 -3.70 -1.84 -2.10
N LEU A 99 -4.74 -1.55 -1.31
CA LEU A 99 -5.73 -2.55 -0.89
C LEU A 99 -6.30 -3.32 -2.09
N TRP A 100 -6.83 -2.60 -3.08
CA TRP A 100 -7.49 -3.25 -4.22
C TRP A 100 -6.50 -4.02 -5.10
N ALA A 101 -5.23 -3.62 -5.15
CA ALA A 101 -4.19 -4.39 -5.81
C ALA A 101 -3.94 -5.74 -5.13
N MET A 102 -3.92 -5.78 -3.79
CA MET A 102 -3.78 -7.02 -3.02
C MET A 102 -5.03 -7.90 -3.15
N VAL A 103 -6.23 -7.32 -3.11
CA VAL A 103 -7.51 -8.03 -3.39
C VAL A 103 -7.48 -8.65 -4.79
N TYR A 104 -7.00 -7.91 -5.79
CA TYR A 104 -6.87 -8.43 -7.15
C TYR A 104 -5.94 -9.65 -7.22
N LEU A 105 -4.77 -9.59 -6.58
CA LEU A 105 -3.85 -10.74 -6.54
C LEU A 105 -4.51 -11.97 -5.91
N LEU A 106 -5.22 -11.80 -4.80
CA LEU A 106 -5.94 -12.89 -4.15
C LEU A 106 -7.01 -13.50 -5.06
N HIS A 107 -7.79 -12.67 -5.73
CA HIS A 107 -8.85 -13.12 -6.64
C HIS A 107 -8.31 -13.80 -7.90
N ALA A 108 -7.28 -13.22 -8.52
CA ALA A 108 -6.76 -13.68 -9.81
C ALA A 108 -5.96 -14.97 -9.69
N TYR A 109 -5.21 -15.16 -8.60
CA TYR A 109 -4.19 -16.22 -8.52
C TYR A 109 -4.45 -17.29 -7.45
N PHE A 110 -5.34 -17.05 -6.49
CA PHE A 110 -5.56 -17.99 -5.37
C PHE A 110 -6.92 -18.69 -5.39
N GLY A 111 -7.74 -18.45 -6.42
CA GLY A 111 -9.01 -19.12 -6.60
C GLY A 111 -9.99 -18.87 -5.44
N ARG A 112 -10.67 -19.92 -4.98
CA ARG A 112 -11.66 -19.82 -3.91
C ARG A 112 -11.04 -19.34 -2.60
N ASP A 113 -9.92 -19.91 -2.17
CA ASP A 113 -9.27 -19.54 -0.91
C ASP A 113 -8.86 -18.06 -0.90
N GLY A 114 -8.38 -17.54 -2.04
CA GLY A 114 -8.02 -16.14 -2.16
C GLY A 114 -9.23 -15.21 -2.04
N ARG A 115 -10.36 -15.59 -2.60
CA ARG A 115 -11.61 -14.82 -2.47
C ARG A 115 -12.13 -14.80 -1.04
N GLU A 116 -12.10 -15.93 -0.35
CA GLU A 116 -12.50 -16.03 1.05
C GLU A 116 -11.60 -15.17 1.96
N GLU A 117 -10.28 -15.18 1.74
CA GLU A 117 -9.33 -14.32 2.46
C GLU A 117 -9.56 -12.83 2.19
N ALA A 118 -9.79 -12.47 0.93
CA ALA A 118 -10.08 -11.08 0.57
C ALA A 118 -11.36 -10.57 1.23
N GLU A 119 -12.41 -11.40 1.25
CA GLU A 119 -13.68 -11.09 1.93
C GLU A 119 -13.47 -10.89 3.44
N MET A 120 -12.74 -11.80 4.09
CA MET A 120 -12.42 -11.67 5.52
C MET A 120 -11.59 -10.40 5.80
N MET A 121 -10.63 -10.07 4.95
CA MET A 121 -9.82 -8.86 5.06
C MET A 121 -10.67 -7.59 4.96
N LEU A 122 -11.61 -7.54 4.02
CA LEU A 122 -12.54 -6.42 3.83
C LEU A 122 -13.56 -6.26 4.98
N GLN A 123 -13.77 -7.30 5.77
CA GLN A 123 -14.65 -7.27 6.94
C GLN A 123 -13.95 -6.86 8.24
N ARG A 124 -12.62 -6.77 8.25
CA ARG A 124 -11.88 -6.29 9.42
C ARG A 124 -11.98 -4.78 9.55
N HIS A 125 -11.94 -4.30 10.79
CA HIS A 125 -11.91 -2.87 11.12
C HIS A 125 -10.88 -2.58 12.21
N SER A 126 -10.22 -1.44 12.10
CA SER A 126 -9.25 -0.98 13.10
C SER A 126 -9.93 -0.83 14.47
N GLY A 127 -9.38 -1.50 15.49
CA GLY A 127 -9.88 -1.46 16.85
C GLY A 127 -11.16 -2.25 17.11
N ASP A 128 -11.67 -3.00 16.14
CA ASP A 128 -12.84 -3.87 16.33
C ASP A 128 -12.50 -5.04 17.25
N VAL A 129 -13.43 -5.39 18.17
CA VAL A 129 -13.21 -6.44 19.17
C VAL A 129 -13.27 -7.85 18.55
N ASP A 130 -14.15 -8.03 17.57
CA ASP A 130 -14.42 -9.34 16.98
C ASP A 130 -13.59 -9.58 15.70
N LYS A 131 -13.34 -8.51 14.94
CA LYS A 131 -12.63 -8.54 13.64
C LYS A 131 -11.56 -7.46 13.56
N PRO A 132 -10.55 -7.47 14.46
CA PRO A 132 -9.48 -6.47 14.42
C PRO A 132 -8.57 -6.66 13.21
N ARG A 133 -7.77 -5.64 12.91
CA ARG A 133 -6.65 -5.75 11.97
C ARG A 133 -5.61 -6.74 12.48
N ILE A 134 -4.92 -7.41 11.56
CA ILE A 134 -3.95 -8.47 11.87
C ILE A 134 -2.79 -7.94 12.72
N LEU A 135 -2.26 -6.77 12.36
CA LEU A 135 -1.14 -6.16 13.07
C LEU A 135 -1.63 -5.15 14.11
N GLY A 136 -1.11 -5.24 15.33
CA GLY A 136 -1.56 -4.47 16.49
C GLY A 136 -1.52 -2.95 16.28
N ALA A 137 -0.48 -2.42 15.66
CA ALA A 137 -0.34 -0.99 15.38
C ALA A 137 -1.51 -0.41 14.56
N PHE A 138 -2.14 -1.22 13.74
CA PHE A 138 -3.27 -0.81 12.90
C PHE A 138 -4.62 -0.87 13.61
N ASN A 139 -4.64 -1.21 14.90
CA ASN A 139 -5.82 -1.14 15.75
C ASN A 139 -5.78 0.05 16.71
N GLU A 140 -4.67 0.78 16.76
CA GLU A 140 -4.52 1.98 17.60
C GLU A 140 -5.14 3.20 16.90
N GLU A 141 -5.60 4.16 17.69
CA GLU A 141 -6.15 5.40 17.16
C GLU A 141 -5.03 6.36 16.70
N THR A 142 -5.32 7.13 15.65
CA THR A 142 -4.50 8.28 15.22
C THR A 142 -5.29 9.57 15.52
N PRO A 143 -5.24 10.07 16.77
CA PRO A 143 -6.20 11.08 17.25
C PRO A 143 -5.93 12.49 16.72
N ASP A 144 -4.71 12.78 16.28
CA ASP A 144 -4.28 14.10 15.86
C ASP A 144 -3.22 14.09 14.75
N TRP A 145 -2.88 15.27 14.27
CA TRP A 145 -1.92 15.45 13.17
C TRP A 145 -0.49 15.10 13.55
N LEU A 146 -0.09 15.24 14.80
CA LEU A 146 1.24 14.79 15.24
C LEU A 146 1.31 13.26 15.18
N SER A 147 0.29 12.59 15.71
CA SER A 147 0.17 11.13 15.63
C SER A 147 0.19 10.64 14.17
N TYR A 148 -0.51 11.34 13.28
CA TYR A 148 -0.48 11.04 11.84
C TYR A 148 0.92 11.19 11.23
N PHE A 149 1.61 12.29 11.49
CA PHE A 149 2.97 12.49 10.99
C PHE A 149 3.96 11.46 11.55
N MET A 150 3.82 11.10 12.82
CA MET A 150 4.63 10.06 13.44
C MET A 150 4.31 8.67 12.84
N PHE A 151 3.03 8.37 12.62
CA PHE A 151 2.61 7.13 11.97
C PHE A 151 3.22 7.01 10.58
N THR A 152 3.01 7.98 9.70
CA THR A 152 3.60 7.99 8.35
C THR A 152 5.13 8.02 8.38
N PHE A 153 5.75 8.63 9.38
CA PHE A 153 7.21 8.65 9.51
C PHE A 153 7.78 7.28 9.90
N PHE A 154 7.16 6.55 10.81
CA PHE A 154 7.68 5.28 11.32
C PHE A 154 7.05 4.07 10.64
N THR A 155 5.74 4.00 10.55
CA THR A 155 5.02 2.83 10.07
C THR A 155 5.15 2.67 8.56
N ASP A 156 4.99 3.75 7.78
CA ASP A 156 5.19 3.69 6.33
C ASP A 156 6.67 3.47 5.97
N ARG A 157 7.59 3.91 6.82
CA ARG A 157 9.01 3.56 6.65
C ARG A 157 9.25 2.06 6.80
N ASP A 158 8.63 1.41 7.78
CA ASP A 158 8.69 -0.05 7.91
C ASP A 158 8.02 -0.72 6.71
N GLY A 159 6.83 -0.26 6.35
CA GLY A 159 6.09 -0.69 5.16
C GLY A 159 6.92 -0.63 3.88
N LYS A 160 7.67 0.46 3.67
CA LYS A 160 8.60 0.59 2.55
C LYS A 160 9.64 -0.54 2.49
N TYR A 161 10.20 -0.94 3.62
CA TYR A 161 11.17 -2.05 3.64
C TYR A 161 10.50 -3.39 3.38
N GLN A 162 9.29 -3.61 3.89
CA GLN A 162 8.50 -4.79 3.61
C GLN A 162 8.15 -4.88 2.12
N LEU A 163 7.64 -3.80 1.52
CA LEU A 163 7.35 -3.72 0.09
C LEU A 163 8.61 -3.93 -0.77
N SER A 164 9.76 -3.39 -0.36
CA SER A 164 11.03 -3.62 -1.04
C SER A 164 11.40 -5.10 -1.05
N SER A 165 11.19 -5.80 0.06
CA SER A 165 11.43 -7.25 0.14
C SER A 165 10.44 -8.04 -0.73
N LEU A 166 9.15 -7.66 -0.72
CA LEU A 166 8.12 -8.29 -1.55
C LEU A 166 8.33 -8.02 -3.04
N ALA A 167 8.91 -6.87 -3.40
CA ALA A 167 9.27 -6.52 -4.79
C ALA A 167 10.37 -7.43 -5.37
N GLU A 168 11.09 -8.15 -4.52
CA GLU A 168 12.07 -9.17 -4.94
C GLU A 168 11.46 -10.57 -5.07
N SER A 169 10.17 -10.74 -4.78
CA SER A 169 9.48 -12.04 -4.86
C SER A 169 9.69 -12.75 -6.19
N GLY A 170 9.86 -14.06 -6.15
CA GLY A 170 9.85 -14.90 -7.35
C GLY A 170 8.48 -14.95 -8.04
N PHE A 171 7.40 -14.64 -7.34
CA PHE A 171 6.06 -14.50 -7.92
C PHE A 171 5.93 -13.09 -8.53
N ASP A 172 6.07 -13.02 -9.87
CA ASP A 172 6.19 -11.78 -10.63
C ASP A 172 5.00 -10.80 -10.45
N PRO A 173 3.73 -11.26 -10.43
CA PRO A 173 2.61 -10.37 -10.19
C PRO A 173 2.71 -9.62 -8.85
N LEU A 174 3.10 -10.28 -7.76
CA LEU A 174 3.30 -9.64 -6.46
C LEU A 174 4.47 -8.65 -6.51
N ALA A 175 5.60 -9.06 -7.07
CA ALA A 175 6.78 -8.21 -7.18
C ALA A 175 6.47 -6.90 -7.91
N ARG A 176 5.80 -6.97 -9.04
CA ARG A 176 5.44 -5.80 -9.86
C ARG A 176 4.41 -4.90 -9.18
N THR A 177 3.48 -5.50 -8.43
CA THR A 177 2.52 -4.74 -7.61
C THR A 177 3.25 -3.94 -6.55
N CYS A 178 4.14 -4.57 -5.78
CA CYS A 178 4.91 -3.89 -4.74
C CYS A 178 5.89 -2.86 -5.31
N GLN A 179 6.50 -3.11 -6.47
CA GLN A 179 7.32 -2.11 -7.16
C GLN A 179 6.53 -0.84 -7.52
N PHE A 180 5.27 -0.99 -7.92
CA PHE A 180 4.43 0.17 -8.17
C PHE A 180 4.08 0.90 -6.86
N MET A 181 3.66 0.18 -5.81
CA MET A 181 3.35 0.76 -4.50
C MET A 181 4.53 1.59 -3.96
N LEU A 182 5.75 1.09 -4.08
CA LEU A 182 6.96 1.82 -3.67
C LEU A 182 7.12 3.20 -4.33
N THR A 183 6.56 3.42 -5.51
CA THR A 183 6.61 4.75 -6.16
C THR A 183 5.71 5.77 -5.43
N GLU A 184 4.67 5.31 -4.74
CA GLU A 184 3.73 6.12 -3.98
C GLU A 184 4.19 6.29 -2.53
N GLU A 185 4.81 5.28 -1.93
CA GLU A 185 5.41 5.35 -0.59
C GLU A 185 6.44 6.48 -0.41
N ALA A 186 7.10 6.89 -1.47
CA ALA A 186 8.00 8.03 -1.43
C ALA A 186 7.28 9.34 -1.03
N HIS A 187 6.00 9.49 -1.40
CA HIS A 187 5.16 10.62 -1.02
C HIS A 187 4.76 10.52 0.46
N HIS A 188 4.37 9.35 0.95
CA HIS A 188 4.03 9.11 2.34
C HIS A 188 5.22 9.45 3.25
N MET A 189 6.40 8.95 2.91
CA MET A 189 7.65 9.25 3.63
C MET A 189 7.96 10.75 3.67
N PHE A 190 7.71 11.47 2.58
CA PHE A 190 7.89 12.93 2.53
C PHE A 190 6.93 13.63 3.48
N ILE A 191 5.67 13.25 3.52
CA ILE A 191 4.66 13.82 4.42
C ILE A 191 5.04 13.60 5.87
N GLY A 192 5.38 12.36 6.25
CA GLY A 192 5.80 12.03 7.60
C GLY A 192 7.02 12.84 8.04
N THR A 193 8.07 12.84 7.22
CA THR A 193 9.32 13.57 7.51
C THR A 193 9.07 15.07 7.66
N THR A 194 8.42 15.71 6.71
CA THR A 194 8.19 17.16 6.73
C THR A 194 7.16 17.57 7.78
N GLY A 195 6.19 16.70 8.08
CA GLY A 195 5.22 16.91 9.13
C GLY A 195 5.88 16.96 10.51
N VAL A 196 6.65 15.92 10.85
CA VAL A 196 7.38 15.86 12.14
C VAL A 196 8.35 17.04 12.31
N MET A 197 8.98 17.51 11.23
CA MET A 197 9.90 18.65 11.30
C MET A 197 9.20 19.99 11.53
N ARG A 198 7.89 20.09 11.34
CA ARG A 198 7.12 21.35 11.52
C ARG A 198 6.51 21.47 12.90
N VAL A 199 6.43 20.40 13.66
CA VAL A 199 5.87 20.32 15.00
C VAL A 199 6.98 20.36 16.04
#